data_d90ce38371496adfecbe431e3591caf4
#
_entry.id   d90ce38371496adfecbe431e3591caf4
#
_cell.length_a   1.000
_cell.length_b   1.000
_cell.length_c   1.000
_cell.angle_alpha   90.00
_cell.angle_beta   90.00
_cell.angle_gamma   90.00
#
_symmetry.space_group_name_H-M   'P 1'
#
loop_
_entity.id
_entity.type
_entity.pdbx_description
1 polymer ?
#
loop_
_entity_poly.entity_id
_entity_poly.type
_entity_poly.pdbx_seq_one_letter_code
_entity_poly.pdbx_strand_id
1 'polypeptide(L)'
;SMSDLGVTITNFGDEYFEWKTRSGNTARINFIKFTEKTSPGGYLQYDCVRENFALKPKNSNDNKIVAASSGTGFFISKQGHIVTNQHVIDNCSSVKVNFYGKEYDTQVISSDKMNDLAIIKTNMNPEKVFSIETEDASLLEDVIIAGYPLGKKVSASIKTSKGSVTALAGYGDNFSEFQTDAAMNKGNSGGPIINQKGNIVGVAVAAYGKKQGVESFNFGIKASTLKTFVTSNGLEFLPSNKKELSNKDLGN
;
A
#
# COMPACT_ATOMS: atom_id res chain seq x y z
N SER A 1 27.42 9.31 -9.17
CA SER A 1 27.60 8.77 -7.80
C SER A 1 27.59 9.91 -6.79
N MET A 2 27.43 9.65 -5.50
CA MET A 2 27.52 10.70 -4.46
C MET A 2 28.91 11.36 -4.40
N SER A 3 29.96 10.68 -4.84
CA SER A 3 31.29 11.23 -5.03
C SER A 3 31.33 12.39 -6.02
N ASP A 4 30.48 12.38 -7.05
CA ASP A 4 30.43 13.42 -8.07
C ASP A 4 29.83 14.72 -7.53
N LEU A 5 29.07 14.63 -6.44
CA LEU A 5 28.51 15.79 -5.71
C LEU A 5 29.44 16.34 -4.62
N GLY A 6 30.65 15.80 -4.49
CA GLY A 6 31.61 16.24 -3.48
C GLY A 6 31.17 15.97 -2.04
N VAL A 7 30.50 14.89 -1.82
CA VAL A 7 29.99 14.43 -0.54
C VAL A 7 30.76 13.20 -0.08
N THR A 8 31.21 13.19 1.16
CA THR A 8 31.89 12.03 1.79
C THR A 8 31.00 11.48 2.90
N ILE A 9 30.70 10.19 2.87
CA ILE A 9 30.01 9.50 3.97
C ILE A 9 30.99 9.38 5.13
N THR A 10 30.60 9.89 6.29
CA THR A 10 31.47 9.93 7.48
C THR A 10 31.06 8.93 8.54
N ASN A 11 29.80 8.50 8.54
CA ASN A 11 29.30 7.48 9.44
C ASN A 11 28.07 6.75 8.84
N PHE A 12 27.95 5.46 9.13
CA PHE A 12 26.83 4.63 8.71
C PHE A 12 26.44 3.72 9.86
N GLY A 13 25.23 3.91 10.41
CA GLY A 13 24.68 3.12 11.51
C GLY A 13 23.31 2.53 11.13
N ASP A 14 22.78 1.65 11.97
CA ASP A 14 21.49 0.97 11.76
C ASP A 14 20.29 1.94 11.76
N GLU A 15 20.46 3.11 12.39
CA GLU A 15 19.39 4.09 12.57
C GLU A 15 19.62 5.39 11.78
N TYR A 16 20.79 5.60 11.22
CA TYR A 16 21.11 6.83 10.48
C TYR A 16 22.31 6.68 9.58
N PHE A 17 22.46 7.65 8.65
CA PHE A 17 23.71 7.83 7.94
C PHE A 17 24.10 9.32 7.90
N GLU A 18 25.39 9.58 8.04
CA GLU A 18 25.96 10.93 8.03
C GLU A 18 26.88 11.13 6.84
N TRP A 19 26.88 12.33 6.30
CA TRP A 19 27.86 12.72 5.28
C TRP A 19 28.38 14.14 5.49
N LYS A 20 29.54 14.41 4.91
CA LYS A 20 30.19 15.70 4.94
C LYS A 20 30.34 16.26 3.53
N THR A 21 29.95 17.53 3.32
CA THR A 21 30.15 18.24 2.07
C THR A 21 31.60 18.77 1.97
N ARG A 22 32.03 19.13 0.75
CA ARG A 22 33.33 19.79 0.55
C ARG A 22 33.49 21.09 1.34
N SER A 23 32.41 21.80 1.63
CA SER A 23 32.38 23.01 2.47
C SER A 23 32.48 22.70 3.97
N GLY A 24 32.59 21.46 4.36
CA GLY A 24 32.73 21.06 5.76
C GLY A 24 31.39 20.89 6.52
N ASN A 25 30.25 21.16 5.88
CA ASN A 25 28.96 20.97 6.51
C ASN A 25 28.65 19.47 6.67
N THR A 26 28.18 19.09 7.85
CA THR A 26 27.74 17.71 8.14
C THR A 26 26.22 17.64 8.07
N ALA A 27 25.70 16.61 7.44
CA ALA A 27 24.28 16.30 7.44
C ALA A 27 24.09 14.85 7.85
N ARG A 28 22.96 14.56 8.51
CA ARG A 28 22.55 13.22 8.97
C ARG A 28 21.13 12.94 8.47
N ILE A 29 20.91 11.74 7.96
CA ILE A 29 19.59 11.19 7.76
C ILE A 29 19.40 10.09 8.79
N ASN A 30 18.43 10.25 9.68
CA ASN A 30 17.97 9.18 10.54
C ASN A 30 16.82 8.44 9.83
N PHE A 31 16.80 7.13 9.99
CA PHE A 31 15.72 6.31 9.48
C PHE A 31 14.57 6.30 10.51
N ILE A 32 13.57 7.14 10.32
CA ILE A 32 12.14 6.95 10.38
C ILE A 32 11.20 7.08 11.57
N LYS A 33 10.03 7.65 11.32
CA LYS A 33 8.70 7.47 11.95
C LYS A 33 7.54 7.84 11.03
N PHE A 34 6.36 7.22 11.19
CA PHE A 34 5.23 7.28 10.24
C PHE A 34 3.84 7.54 10.84
N THR A 35 2.93 8.28 10.19
CA THR A 35 1.51 8.48 10.53
C THR A 35 0.61 8.79 9.33
N GLU A 36 -0.69 8.63 9.44
CA GLU A 36 -1.68 8.40 8.39
C GLU A 36 -2.95 9.24 8.29
N LYS A 37 -3.75 9.15 7.17
CA LYS A 37 -5.11 9.71 6.99
C LYS A 37 -5.94 9.21 5.80
N THR A 38 -7.30 9.12 5.86
CA THR A 38 -8.24 8.52 4.89
C THR A 38 -9.56 9.18 4.58
N SER A 39 -10.44 8.48 3.83
CA SER A 39 -11.77 8.85 3.32
C SER A 39 -12.76 7.67 3.13
N PRO A 40 -14.08 7.91 2.86
CA PRO A 40 -15.17 6.97 3.06
C PRO A 40 -15.31 5.85 2.04
N GLY A 41 -15.92 4.72 2.43
CA GLY A 41 -16.35 3.64 1.55
C GLY A 41 -15.79 2.24 1.84
N GLY A 42 -15.29 1.95 3.06
CA GLY A 42 -14.75 0.61 3.39
C GLY A 42 -13.33 0.36 2.89
N TYR A 43 -12.77 1.29 2.16
CA TYR A 43 -11.40 1.33 1.67
C TYR A 43 -10.55 2.25 2.55
N LEU A 44 -9.27 1.96 2.67
CA LEU A 44 -8.38 2.62 3.60
C LEU A 44 -7.18 3.22 2.89
N GLN A 45 -6.88 4.46 3.21
CA GLN A 45 -5.66 5.14 2.78
C GLN A 45 -4.63 5.09 3.91
N TYR A 46 -3.35 4.97 3.57
CA TYR A 46 -2.22 4.96 4.49
C TYR A 46 -1.23 6.07 4.16
N ASP A 47 -0.79 6.77 5.16
CA ASP A 47 0.34 7.68 5.08
C ASP A 47 1.45 7.19 6.02
N CYS A 48 2.64 7.00 5.51
CA CYS A 48 3.80 6.57 6.25
C CYS A 48 4.74 7.78 6.45
N VAL A 49 5.23 8.02 7.63
CA VAL A 49 5.89 9.28 8.02
C VAL A 49 7.39 9.11 8.23
N ARG A 50 8.21 9.94 7.63
CA ARG A 50 9.64 10.07 7.91
C ARG A 50 9.92 11.32 8.72
N GLU A 51 10.82 11.25 9.70
CA GLU A 51 11.43 12.45 10.24
C GLU A 51 12.33 13.07 9.18
N ASN A 52 11.96 14.24 8.67
CA ASN A 52 12.83 15.03 7.81
C ASN A 52 13.89 15.73 8.66
N PHE A 53 15.11 15.27 8.54
CA PHE A 53 16.25 16.08 8.98
C PHE A 53 16.61 17.08 7.89
N ALA A 54 15.98 18.24 7.92
CA ALA A 54 16.62 19.41 7.35
C ALA A 54 17.92 19.68 8.11
N LEU A 55 18.95 20.17 7.44
CA LEU A 55 20.16 20.69 8.03
C LEU A 55 19.77 21.52 9.27
N LYS A 56 20.06 21.03 10.48
CA LYS A 56 19.74 21.77 11.70
C LYS A 56 20.63 23.00 11.80
N PRO A 57 20.09 24.22 11.84
CA PRO A 57 20.63 25.22 12.75
C PRO A 57 20.31 24.71 14.17
N LYS A 58 21.29 24.82 15.06
CA LYS A 58 21.17 24.46 16.47
C LYS A 58 20.03 25.25 17.14
N ASN A 59 18.80 24.74 17.09
CA ASN A 59 17.77 25.06 18.09
C ASN A 59 16.72 23.95 18.10
N SER A 60 16.65 23.34 19.24
CA SER A 60 15.73 22.31 19.67
C SER A 60 14.28 22.75 19.53
N ASN A 61 13.43 21.97 18.89
CA ASN A 61 12.03 21.67 19.18
C ASN A 61 11.18 21.27 17.95
N ASP A 62 11.78 20.91 16.82
CA ASP A 62 11.01 20.40 15.68
C ASP A 62 11.10 18.87 15.57
N ASN A 63 10.48 18.16 16.51
CA ASN A 63 10.06 16.78 16.32
C ASN A 63 8.81 16.76 15.43
N LYS A 64 8.93 17.24 14.20
CA LYS A 64 7.84 17.22 13.23
C LYS A 64 7.80 15.84 12.57
N ILE A 65 6.84 15.05 12.99
CA ILE A 65 6.50 13.77 12.38
C ILE A 65 5.96 14.05 10.97
N VAL A 66 6.58 13.52 9.92
CA VAL A 66 6.23 13.78 8.50
C VAL A 66 5.85 12.48 7.80
N ALA A 67 4.74 12.48 7.05
CA ALA A 67 4.28 11.30 6.30
C ALA A 67 5.29 10.88 5.22
N ALA A 68 5.73 9.62 5.20
CA ALA A 68 6.75 9.13 4.29
C ALA A 68 6.20 8.22 3.20
N SER A 69 5.11 7.54 3.44
CA SER A 69 4.45 6.67 2.48
C SER A 69 2.94 6.78 2.63
N SER A 70 2.19 6.51 1.59
CA SER A 70 0.75 6.37 1.65
C SER A 70 0.30 5.24 0.74
N GLY A 71 -0.71 4.52 1.16
CA GLY A 71 -1.28 3.42 0.40
C GLY A 71 -2.78 3.27 0.64
N THR A 72 -3.31 2.19 0.17
CA THR A 72 -4.69 1.77 0.37
C THR A 72 -4.70 0.43 1.08
N GLY A 73 -5.77 0.10 1.78
CA GLY A 73 -6.04 -1.22 2.29
C GLY A 73 -7.52 -1.48 2.36
N PHE A 74 -7.89 -2.69 2.74
CA PHE A 74 -9.28 -3.11 2.80
C PHE A 74 -9.51 -4.11 3.94
N PHE A 75 -10.70 -4.04 4.52
CA PHE A 75 -11.09 -4.95 5.58
C PHE A 75 -11.36 -6.36 5.06
N ILE A 76 -10.80 -7.35 5.75
CA ILE A 76 -11.03 -8.78 5.48
C ILE A 76 -11.79 -9.46 6.61
N SER A 77 -11.98 -8.80 7.76
CA SER A 77 -12.72 -9.36 8.89
C SER A 77 -13.53 -8.30 9.63
N LYS A 78 -14.63 -8.72 10.25
CA LYS A 78 -15.44 -7.89 11.16
C LYS A 78 -14.71 -7.47 12.42
N GLN A 79 -13.58 -8.11 12.75
CA GLN A 79 -12.72 -7.80 13.89
C GLN A 79 -11.70 -6.70 13.60
N GLY A 80 -11.77 -6.05 12.43
CA GLY A 80 -10.92 -4.94 12.07
C GLY A 80 -9.56 -5.31 11.47
N HIS A 81 -9.40 -6.52 10.92
CA HIS A 81 -8.20 -6.90 10.17
C HIS A 81 -8.26 -6.31 8.75
N ILE A 82 -7.14 -5.72 8.35
CA ILE A 82 -6.97 -4.99 7.10
C ILE A 82 -5.77 -5.57 6.36
N VAL A 83 -5.91 -5.78 5.06
CA VAL A 83 -4.82 -6.12 4.16
C VAL A 83 -4.29 -4.87 3.48
N THR A 84 -2.98 -4.79 3.33
CA THR A 84 -2.26 -3.79 2.53
C THR A 84 -0.95 -4.40 1.99
N ASN A 85 -0.15 -3.63 1.24
CA ASN A 85 1.19 -4.05 0.86
C ASN A 85 2.21 -3.87 2.00
N GLN A 86 3.20 -4.75 2.05
CA GLN A 86 4.30 -4.68 3.01
C GLN A 86 5.15 -3.42 2.80
N HIS A 87 5.48 -3.08 1.55
CA HIS A 87 6.29 -1.90 1.25
C HIS A 87 5.64 -0.57 1.70
N VAL A 88 4.31 -0.53 1.85
CA VAL A 88 3.58 0.64 2.36
C VAL A 88 3.84 0.86 3.84
N ILE A 89 4.05 -0.21 4.59
CA ILE A 89 4.31 -0.17 6.04
C ILE A 89 5.77 -0.48 6.41
N ASP A 90 6.63 -0.68 5.42
CA ASP A 90 8.03 -1.03 5.65
C ASP A 90 8.76 0.07 6.40
N ASN A 91 9.48 -0.33 7.45
CA ASN A 91 10.21 0.58 8.34
C ASN A 91 9.32 1.66 9.01
N CYS A 92 8.02 1.44 9.16
CA CYS A 92 7.11 2.30 9.90
C CYS A 92 7.24 2.09 11.42
N SER A 93 7.47 3.14 12.18
CA SER A 93 7.43 3.06 13.65
C SER A 93 5.99 3.06 14.20
N SER A 94 5.02 3.55 13.44
CA SER A 94 3.59 3.43 13.70
C SER A 94 2.82 3.50 12.39
N VAL A 95 1.73 2.75 12.31
CA VAL A 95 0.82 2.73 11.17
C VAL A 95 -0.55 3.16 11.67
N LYS A 96 -1.18 4.10 10.99
CA LYS A 96 -2.54 4.56 11.33
C LYS A 96 -3.46 4.39 10.14
N VAL A 97 -4.70 4.09 10.42
CA VAL A 97 -5.76 3.99 9.43
C VAL A 97 -6.71 5.17 9.62
N ASN A 98 -7.00 5.88 8.57
CA ASN A 98 -8.08 6.83 8.61
C ASN A 98 -9.31 6.24 7.91
N PHE A 99 -10.42 6.32 8.48
CA PHE A 99 -11.67 5.82 7.94
C PHE A 99 -12.76 6.86 8.20
N TYR A 100 -13.44 7.31 7.15
CA TYR A 100 -14.42 8.41 7.22
C TYR A 100 -13.87 9.67 7.90
N GLY A 101 -12.62 10.04 7.61
CA GLY A 101 -11.99 11.25 8.16
C GLY A 101 -11.49 11.13 9.60
N LYS A 102 -11.63 9.98 10.25
CA LYS A 102 -11.09 9.68 11.57
C LYS A 102 -9.82 8.84 11.46
N GLU A 103 -8.84 9.14 12.29
CA GLU A 103 -7.62 8.34 12.42
C GLU A 103 -7.81 7.27 13.49
N TYR A 104 -7.32 6.07 13.19
CA TYR A 104 -7.33 4.92 14.08
C TYR A 104 -5.92 4.35 14.19
N ASP A 105 -5.47 4.11 15.38
CA ASP A 105 -4.21 3.40 15.62
C ASP A 105 -4.34 1.96 15.15
N THR A 106 -3.23 1.41 14.66
CA THR A 106 -3.17 0.03 14.20
C THR A 106 -2.03 -0.73 14.85
N GLN A 107 -2.18 -2.03 14.88
CA GLN A 107 -1.13 -2.98 15.20
C GLN A 107 -0.79 -3.77 13.94
N VAL A 108 0.49 -3.89 13.60
CA VAL A 108 0.93 -4.83 12.57
C VAL A 108 0.83 -6.24 13.13
N ILE A 109 0.02 -7.08 12.49
CA ILE A 109 -0.19 -8.48 12.90
C ILE A 109 0.84 -9.37 12.23
N SER A 110 1.03 -9.17 10.90
CA SER A 110 1.97 -9.95 10.11
C SER A 110 2.39 -9.18 8.87
N SER A 111 3.58 -9.48 8.36
CA SER A 111 4.06 -8.97 7.09
C SER A 111 4.86 -10.03 6.33
N ASP A 112 4.67 -10.08 5.03
CA ASP A 112 5.39 -10.93 4.08
C ASP A 112 6.08 -10.05 3.04
N LYS A 113 7.37 -9.89 3.20
CA LYS A 113 8.18 -9.05 2.30
C LYS A 113 8.37 -9.68 0.93
N MET A 114 8.32 -11.01 0.83
CA MET A 114 8.49 -11.72 -0.44
C MET A 114 7.28 -11.54 -1.35
N ASN A 115 6.08 -11.64 -0.78
CA ASN A 115 4.83 -11.46 -1.51
C ASN A 115 4.25 -10.04 -1.37
N ASP A 116 4.98 -9.12 -0.74
CA ASP A 116 4.57 -7.72 -0.52
C ASP A 116 3.17 -7.58 0.11
N LEU A 117 2.87 -8.40 1.12
CA LEU A 117 1.60 -8.39 1.85
C LEU A 117 1.81 -8.02 3.32
N ALA A 118 0.84 -7.33 3.90
CA ALA A 118 0.77 -7.10 5.34
C ALA A 118 -0.67 -7.17 5.85
N ILE A 119 -0.82 -7.64 7.09
CA ILE A 119 -2.07 -7.57 7.85
C ILE A 119 -1.84 -6.63 9.01
N ILE A 120 -2.68 -5.61 9.09
CA ILE A 120 -2.76 -4.70 10.23
C ILE A 120 -4.13 -4.82 10.88
N LYS A 121 -4.25 -4.45 12.14
CA LYS A 121 -5.50 -4.53 12.91
C LYS A 121 -5.83 -3.20 13.58
N THR A 122 -7.09 -2.82 13.52
CA THR A 122 -7.67 -1.69 14.25
C THR A 122 -8.69 -2.18 15.29
N ASN A 123 -9.11 -1.29 16.17
CA ASN A 123 -10.24 -1.53 17.08
C ASN A 123 -11.61 -1.26 16.43
N MET A 124 -11.67 -1.22 15.10
CA MET A 124 -12.89 -0.99 14.35
C MET A 124 -13.64 -2.30 14.09
N ASN A 125 -14.97 -2.21 14.09
CA ASN A 125 -15.85 -3.28 13.66
C ASN A 125 -16.55 -2.84 12.36
N PRO A 126 -15.95 -3.08 11.17
CA PRO A 126 -16.50 -2.62 9.92
C PRO A 126 -17.82 -3.33 9.60
N GLU A 127 -18.79 -2.59 9.09
CA GLU A 127 -20.08 -3.18 8.67
C GLU A 127 -19.90 -4.08 7.46
N LYS A 128 -19.01 -3.67 6.53
CA LYS A 128 -18.71 -4.41 5.30
C LYS A 128 -17.26 -4.87 5.30
N VAL A 129 -17.06 -6.08 4.83
CA VAL A 129 -15.74 -6.67 4.57
C VAL A 129 -15.78 -7.38 3.23
N PHE A 130 -14.63 -7.45 2.57
CA PHE A 130 -14.54 -8.12 1.27
C PHE A 130 -14.46 -9.64 1.42
N SER A 131 -15.10 -10.33 0.50
CA SER A 131 -14.87 -11.75 0.22
C SER A 131 -13.65 -11.89 -0.68
N ILE A 132 -12.88 -12.96 -0.52
CA ILE A 132 -11.77 -13.28 -1.42
C ILE A 132 -12.25 -14.35 -2.42
N GLU A 133 -11.95 -14.16 -3.71
CA GLU A 133 -12.35 -15.12 -4.74
C GLU A 133 -11.68 -16.48 -4.53
N THR A 134 -12.38 -17.55 -4.92
CA THR A 134 -11.90 -18.93 -4.72
C THR A 134 -10.75 -19.25 -5.66
N GLU A 135 -10.86 -18.82 -6.90
CA GLU A 135 -9.89 -19.02 -7.97
C GLU A 135 -9.12 -17.73 -8.25
N ASP A 136 -7.94 -17.86 -8.83
CA ASP A 136 -7.20 -16.71 -9.34
C ASP A 136 -7.89 -16.16 -10.59
N ALA A 137 -7.69 -14.86 -10.84
CA ALA A 137 -8.25 -14.20 -11.99
C ALA A 137 -7.76 -14.84 -13.30
N SER A 138 -8.66 -14.97 -14.25
CA SER A 138 -8.40 -15.49 -15.59
C SER A 138 -7.86 -14.41 -16.53
N LEU A 139 -7.15 -14.82 -17.57
CA LEU A 139 -6.75 -13.90 -18.65
C LEU A 139 -8.00 -13.27 -19.27
N LEU A 140 -7.96 -11.95 -19.51
CA LEU A 140 -9.05 -11.11 -20.02
C LEU A 140 -10.23 -10.92 -19.03
N GLU A 141 -10.14 -11.41 -17.80
CA GLU A 141 -11.15 -11.12 -16.78
C GLU A 141 -11.18 -9.62 -16.47
N ASP A 142 -12.38 -9.04 -16.46
CA ASP A 142 -12.63 -7.65 -16.07
C ASP A 142 -12.31 -7.46 -14.58
N VAL A 143 -11.53 -6.42 -14.27
CA VAL A 143 -11.16 -6.07 -12.90
C VAL A 143 -11.39 -4.60 -12.60
N ILE A 144 -11.71 -4.29 -11.36
CA ILE A 144 -11.88 -2.94 -10.84
C ILE A 144 -10.90 -2.75 -9.69
N ILE A 145 -10.09 -1.71 -9.78
CA ILE A 145 -9.18 -1.29 -8.72
C ILE A 145 -9.79 -0.11 -7.98
N ALA A 146 -9.77 -0.16 -6.66
CA ALA A 146 -10.22 0.93 -5.83
C ALA A 146 -9.10 1.39 -4.89
N GLY A 147 -8.96 2.72 -4.70
CA GLY A 147 -7.92 3.25 -3.84
C GLY A 147 -7.88 4.77 -3.79
N TYR A 148 -6.79 5.28 -3.21
CA TYR A 148 -6.55 6.71 -2.98
C TYR A 148 -5.27 7.18 -3.71
N PRO A 149 -5.27 7.19 -5.05
CA PRO A 149 -4.09 7.60 -5.82
C PRO A 149 -3.72 9.04 -5.48
N LEU A 150 -2.40 9.26 -5.24
CA LEU A 150 -1.80 10.54 -4.90
C LEU A 150 -2.33 11.19 -3.59
N GLY A 151 -3.11 10.45 -2.80
CA GLY A 151 -3.58 10.86 -1.49
C GLY A 151 -4.30 12.21 -1.49
N LYS A 152 -4.16 12.96 -0.40
CA LYS A 152 -4.80 14.27 -0.21
C LYS A 152 -4.41 15.33 -1.23
N LYS A 153 -3.29 15.18 -1.95
CA LYS A 153 -2.86 16.15 -2.97
C LYS A 153 -3.85 16.25 -4.13
N VAL A 154 -4.61 15.19 -4.37
CA VAL A 154 -5.60 15.17 -5.46
C VAL A 154 -7.01 15.19 -4.92
N SER A 155 -7.36 14.29 -4.00
CA SER A 155 -8.71 14.22 -3.41
C SER A 155 -8.73 13.21 -2.27
N ALA A 156 -9.54 13.51 -1.25
CA ALA A 156 -9.83 12.59 -0.16
C ALA A 156 -10.88 11.52 -0.52
N SER A 157 -11.48 11.58 -1.72
CA SER A 157 -12.45 10.58 -2.17
C SER A 157 -11.77 9.39 -2.82
N ILE A 158 -12.33 8.21 -2.61
CA ILE A 158 -11.90 6.99 -3.31
C ILE A 158 -12.01 7.16 -4.82
N LYS A 159 -11.10 6.55 -5.53
CA LYS A 159 -11.10 6.49 -6.99
C LYS A 159 -11.06 5.05 -7.45
N THR A 160 -11.77 4.78 -8.51
CA THR A 160 -11.80 3.47 -9.16
C THR A 160 -11.25 3.56 -10.56
N SER A 161 -10.61 2.49 -11.01
CA SER A 161 -10.26 2.28 -12.41
C SER A 161 -10.70 0.88 -12.82
N LYS A 162 -11.17 0.74 -14.06
CA LYS A 162 -11.56 -0.54 -14.64
C LYS A 162 -10.56 -0.92 -15.72
N GLY A 163 -10.28 -2.20 -15.86
CA GLY A 163 -9.44 -2.80 -16.89
C GLY A 163 -9.62 -4.31 -16.90
N SER A 164 -8.66 -5.01 -17.48
CA SER A 164 -8.66 -6.46 -17.62
C SER A 164 -7.34 -7.05 -17.16
N VAL A 165 -7.32 -8.34 -16.86
CA VAL A 165 -6.10 -9.12 -16.63
C VAL A 165 -5.40 -9.34 -17.98
N THR A 166 -4.17 -8.87 -18.12
CA THR A 166 -3.40 -8.91 -19.39
C THR A 166 -2.30 -9.96 -19.40
N ALA A 167 -1.86 -10.45 -18.21
CA ALA A 167 -0.96 -11.58 -18.08
C ALA A 167 -1.15 -12.27 -16.72
N LEU A 168 -0.88 -13.59 -16.66
CA LEU A 168 -1.04 -14.39 -15.44
C LEU A 168 0.23 -14.53 -14.60
N ALA A 169 1.25 -13.73 -14.90
CA ALA A 169 2.47 -13.58 -14.12
C ALA A 169 2.83 -12.10 -14.01
N GLY A 170 3.51 -11.74 -12.92
CA GLY A 170 3.99 -10.39 -12.64
C GLY A 170 5.38 -10.13 -13.21
N TYR A 171 6.05 -9.11 -12.66
CA TYR A 171 7.38 -8.71 -13.10
C TYR A 171 8.39 -9.85 -12.91
N GLY A 172 9.21 -10.13 -13.96
CA GLY A 172 10.21 -11.18 -13.94
C GLY A 172 9.62 -12.60 -13.76
N ASP A 173 8.45 -12.85 -14.36
CA ASP A 173 7.70 -14.10 -14.26
C ASP A 173 7.29 -14.48 -12.83
N ASN A 174 7.00 -13.48 -11.99
CA ASN A 174 6.49 -13.71 -10.65
C ASN A 174 5.09 -14.35 -10.70
N PHE A 175 4.98 -15.64 -10.42
CA PHE A 175 3.72 -16.38 -10.44
C PHE A 175 2.77 -16.07 -9.29
N SER A 176 3.23 -15.34 -8.25
CA SER A 176 2.36 -14.83 -7.18
C SER A 176 1.54 -13.61 -7.59
N GLU A 177 1.79 -13.06 -8.78
CA GLU A 177 1.17 -11.86 -9.31
C GLU A 177 0.51 -12.11 -10.66
N PHE A 178 -0.32 -11.17 -11.08
CA PHE A 178 -0.83 -11.05 -12.46
C PHE A 178 -0.67 -9.59 -12.93
N GLN A 179 -0.71 -9.37 -14.24
CA GLN A 179 -0.67 -8.04 -14.83
C GLN A 179 -2.06 -7.58 -15.24
N THR A 180 -2.31 -6.27 -15.14
CA THR A 180 -3.57 -5.64 -15.59
C THR A 180 -3.29 -4.31 -16.29
N ASP A 181 -4.16 -3.93 -17.22
CA ASP A 181 -4.19 -2.62 -17.87
C ASP A 181 -5.01 -1.57 -17.10
N ALA A 182 -5.70 -1.97 -16.03
CA ALA A 182 -6.39 -1.04 -15.15
C ALA A 182 -5.41 -0.01 -14.58
N ALA A 183 -5.73 1.28 -14.73
CA ALA A 183 -4.83 2.37 -14.35
C ALA A 183 -4.54 2.38 -12.85
N MET A 184 -3.26 2.40 -12.50
CA MET A 184 -2.77 2.54 -11.12
C MET A 184 -1.83 3.73 -10.98
N ASN A 185 -1.82 4.33 -9.80
CA ASN A 185 -0.89 5.38 -9.40
C ASN A 185 -0.43 5.14 -7.96
N LYS A 186 0.62 5.85 -7.54
CA LYS A 186 1.06 5.85 -6.13
C LYS A 186 -0.13 6.15 -5.22
N GLY A 187 -0.31 5.32 -4.19
CA GLY A 187 -1.45 5.37 -3.28
C GLY A 187 -2.52 4.31 -3.56
N ASN A 188 -2.55 3.67 -4.75
CA ASN A 188 -3.37 2.48 -4.98
C ASN A 188 -2.74 1.22 -4.34
N SER A 189 -1.43 1.21 -4.08
CA SER A 189 -0.73 0.07 -3.44
C SER A 189 -1.46 -0.39 -2.19
N GLY A 190 -1.68 -1.70 -2.07
CA GLY A 190 -2.42 -2.35 -0.99
C GLY A 190 -3.94 -2.30 -1.16
N GLY A 191 -4.46 -1.62 -2.17
CA GLY A 191 -5.89 -1.55 -2.47
C GLY A 191 -6.43 -2.85 -3.08
N PRO A 192 -7.77 -3.04 -3.00
CA PRO A 192 -8.41 -4.20 -3.55
C PRO A 192 -8.49 -4.14 -5.08
N ILE A 193 -8.21 -5.27 -5.72
CA ILE A 193 -8.61 -5.55 -7.10
C ILE A 193 -9.79 -6.51 -7.01
N ILE A 194 -10.95 -6.09 -7.50
CA ILE A 194 -12.19 -6.87 -7.42
C ILE A 194 -12.71 -7.25 -8.80
N ASN A 195 -13.41 -8.37 -8.86
CA ASN A 195 -14.17 -8.76 -10.04
C ASN A 195 -15.61 -8.21 -10.00
N GLN A 196 -16.41 -8.52 -11.03
CA GLN A 196 -17.82 -8.07 -11.14
C GLN A 196 -18.74 -8.66 -10.06
N LYS A 197 -18.29 -9.66 -9.30
CA LYS A 197 -19.03 -10.22 -8.15
C LYS A 197 -18.69 -9.49 -6.84
N GLY A 198 -17.77 -8.51 -6.86
CA GLY A 198 -17.28 -7.81 -5.68
C GLY A 198 -16.31 -8.63 -4.82
N ASN A 199 -15.79 -9.73 -5.35
CA ASN A 199 -14.77 -10.53 -4.66
C ASN A 199 -13.37 -9.97 -4.96
N ILE A 200 -12.47 -10.03 -3.98
CA ILE A 200 -11.06 -9.74 -4.16
C ILE A 200 -10.43 -10.83 -5.05
N VAL A 201 -9.93 -10.44 -6.20
CA VAL A 201 -9.11 -11.27 -7.09
C VAL A 201 -7.62 -10.93 -6.97
N GLY A 202 -7.29 -9.80 -6.34
CA GLY A 202 -5.90 -9.45 -6.06
C GLY A 202 -5.74 -8.23 -5.17
N VAL A 203 -4.46 -7.97 -4.82
CA VAL A 203 -4.04 -6.77 -4.08
C VAL A 203 -3.18 -5.93 -5.01
N ALA A 204 -3.55 -4.66 -5.18
CA ALA A 204 -2.88 -3.75 -6.12
C ALA A 204 -1.43 -3.47 -5.68
N VAL A 205 -0.49 -3.62 -6.61
CA VAL A 205 0.89 -3.18 -6.47
C VAL A 205 1.11 -2.08 -7.51
N ALA A 206 1.19 -0.82 -7.06
CA ALA A 206 1.35 0.31 -7.96
C ALA A 206 2.73 0.31 -8.63
N ALA A 207 2.67 0.36 -9.93
CA ALA A 207 3.70 0.27 -10.97
C ALA A 207 5.17 0.39 -10.56
N TYR A 208 5.96 -0.55 -10.98
CA TYR A 208 7.40 -0.41 -11.15
C TYR A 208 7.69 0.58 -12.30
N GLY A 209 8.16 1.74 -11.91
CA GLY A 209 8.90 2.71 -12.71
C GLY A 209 8.37 3.06 -14.11
N LYS A 210 7.76 4.24 -14.24
CA LYS A 210 7.68 4.94 -15.54
C LYS A 210 9.10 5.29 -16.00
N LYS A 211 9.74 4.42 -16.78
CA LYS A 211 10.86 4.84 -17.63
C LYS A 211 10.27 5.46 -18.88
N GLN A 212 10.85 6.59 -19.33
CA GLN A 212 10.44 7.26 -20.56
C GLN A 212 10.37 6.27 -21.73
N GLY A 213 9.20 6.14 -22.38
CA GLY A 213 8.98 5.27 -23.54
C GLY A 213 8.52 3.83 -23.24
N VAL A 214 8.24 3.48 -21.99
CA VAL A 214 7.66 2.17 -21.62
C VAL A 214 6.27 2.41 -21.02
N GLU A 215 5.27 1.67 -21.48
CA GLU A 215 3.95 1.67 -20.84
C GLU A 215 4.03 1.18 -19.40
N SER A 216 3.18 1.75 -18.54
CA SER A 216 3.15 1.38 -17.13
C SER A 216 2.57 -0.03 -16.98
N PHE A 217 3.36 -0.98 -16.53
CA PHE A 217 2.87 -2.29 -16.11
C PHE A 217 2.31 -2.16 -14.69
N ASN A 218 1.06 -2.55 -14.51
CA ASN A 218 0.37 -2.57 -13.21
C ASN A 218 0.17 -4.03 -12.82
N PHE A 219 0.41 -4.36 -11.56
CA PHE A 219 0.38 -5.72 -11.06
C PHE A 219 -0.61 -5.88 -9.91
N GLY A 220 -1.15 -7.09 -9.76
CA GLY A 220 -1.94 -7.50 -8.63
C GLY A 220 -1.38 -8.79 -8.03
N ILE A 221 -1.22 -8.83 -6.70
CA ILE A 221 -0.91 -10.06 -5.98
C ILE A 221 -2.16 -10.93 -6.03
N LYS A 222 -2.02 -12.19 -6.46
CA LYS A 222 -3.13 -13.12 -6.69
C LYS A 222 -3.95 -13.43 -5.44
N ALA A 223 -5.23 -13.76 -5.64
CA ALA A 223 -6.13 -14.20 -4.57
C ALA A 223 -5.61 -15.44 -3.85
N SER A 224 -5.00 -16.40 -4.54
CA SER A 224 -4.39 -17.60 -3.95
C SER A 224 -3.25 -17.26 -2.99
N THR A 225 -2.37 -16.33 -3.37
CA THR A 225 -1.29 -15.82 -2.52
C THR A 225 -1.84 -15.12 -1.28
N LEU A 226 -2.84 -14.24 -1.47
CA LEU A 226 -3.52 -13.56 -0.37
C LEU A 226 -4.20 -14.54 0.58
N LYS A 227 -4.94 -15.52 0.07
CA LYS A 227 -5.59 -16.56 0.89
C LYS A 227 -4.59 -17.33 1.73
N THR A 228 -3.48 -17.76 1.11
CA THR A 228 -2.41 -18.46 1.83
C THR A 228 -1.86 -17.61 2.96
N PHE A 229 -1.59 -16.33 2.71
CA PHE A 229 -1.09 -15.41 3.73
C PHE A 229 -2.10 -15.19 4.86
N VAL A 230 -3.39 -14.98 4.57
CA VAL A 230 -4.44 -14.77 5.56
C VAL A 230 -4.63 -16.01 6.43
N THR A 231 -4.73 -17.20 5.83
CA THR A 231 -4.95 -18.47 6.56
C THR A 231 -3.73 -18.89 7.37
N SER A 232 -2.50 -18.65 6.89
CA SER A 232 -1.27 -18.94 7.65
C SER A 232 -1.14 -18.08 8.92
N ASN A 233 -1.87 -16.96 8.99
CA ASN A 233 -1.97 -16.11 10.17
C ASN A 233 -3.19 -16.42 11.05
N GLY A 234 -3.85 -17.56 10.83
CA GLY A 234 -5.01 -18.00 11.63
C GLY A 234 -6.27 -17.17 11.42
N LEU A 235 -6.37 -16.44 10.31
CA LEU A 235 -7.54 -15.64 9.98
C LEU A 235 -8.42 -16.35 8.97
N GLU A 236 -9.72 -16.15 9.13
CA GLU A 236 -10.74 -16.61 8.19
C GLU A 236 -11.22 -15.45 7.33
N PHE A 237 -11.64 -15.74 6.12
CA PHE A 237 -12.25 -14.79 5.19
C PHE A 237 -13.65 -15.27 4.78
N LEU A 238 -14.48 -14.31 4.33
CA LEU A 238 -15.83 -14.65 3.87
C LEU A 238 -15.77 -15.48 2.58
N PRO A 239 -16.73 -16.41 2.41
CA PRO A 239 -16.88 -17.16 1.17
C PRO A 239 -17.16 -16.22 -0.01
N SER A 240 -16.68 -16.58 -1.19
CA SER A 240 -16.84 -15.76 -2.39
C SER A 240 -18.31 -15.62 -2.80
N ASN A 241 -18.68 -14.41 -3.21
CA ASN A 241 -19.97 -14.14 -3.83
C ASN A 241 -20.06 -14.86 -5.17
N LYS A 242 -21.25 -15.41 -5.47
CA LYS A 242 -21.48 -16.16 -6.73
C LYS A 242 -22.19 -15.32 -7.79
N LYS A 243 -22.89 -14.26 -7.37
CA LYS A 243 -23.72 -13.43 -8.24
C LYS A 243 -22.97 -12.16 -8.64
N GLU A 244 -23.05 -11.80 -9.91
CA GLU A 244 -22.58 -10.50 -10.40
C GLU A 244 -23.40 -9.36 -9.80
N LEU A 245 -22.71 -8.28 -9.51
CA LEU A 245 -23.26 -7.04 -8.96
C LEU A 245 -23.34 -5.98 -10.06
N SER A 246 -24.31 -5.08 -9.96
CA SER A 246 -24.33 -3.89 -10.79
C SER A 246 -23.17 -2.95 -10.41
N ASN A 247 -22.75 -2.08 -11.33
CA ASN A 247 -21.73 -1.08 -11.02
C ASN A 247 -22.14 -0.15 -9.86
N LYS A 248 -23.44 0.07 -9.67
CA LYS A 248 -23.97 0.83 -8.53
C LYS A 248 -23.75 0.09 -7.21
N ASP A 249 -23.96 -1.23 -7.19
CA ASP A 249 -23.80 -2.04 -5.98
C ASP A 249 -22.34 -2.26 -5.65
N LEU A 250 -21.46 -2.33 -6.66
CA LEU A 250 -19.99 -2.39 -6.49
C LEU A 250 -19.41 -1.08 -5.92
N GLY A 251 -20.06 0.06 -6.18
CA GLY A 251 -19.63 1.37 -5.71
C GLY A 251 -20.12 1.74 -4.31
N ASN A 252 -21.01 0.95 -3.73
CA ASN A 252 -21.60 1.15 -2.40
C ASN A 252 -21.00 0.19 -1.37
#